data_e0468a286d0888819dd1fed18750bfb3
#
_entry.id   e0468a286d0888819dd1fed18750bfb3
#
_cell.length_a   1.000
_cell.length_b   1.000
_cell.length_c   1.000
_cell.angle_alpha   90.00
_cell.angle_beta   90.00
_cell.angle_gamma   90.00
#
_symmetry.space_group_name_H-M   'P 1'
#
loop_
_entity.id
_entity.type
_entity.pdbx_description
1 polymer ?
#
loop_
_entity_poly.entity_id
_entity_poly.type
_entity_poly.pdbx_seq_one_letter_code
_entity_poly.pdbx_strand_id
1 'polypeptide(L)'
;MVDRRQVLVGAAGTASMLATEAIAQTSPAPAATPPESPYAVTYIEVEPAQADTSRRLLARYQEALKDKGALEFAVFEQMGRPNHFAIVERWPSAKAREDNAASARGQAFRSALTPLLIAPYDERPHFALSVGALSAGPQSSGTTPATLAGVFVITHVDIVPPKRDDGVAAVRTLAERSAGKAGNVRFDALVQASRLNHLTLVEAWTDAPAREAHSAANPTKSFRSALGPMSGALYDERLYALLK
;
A
#
# COMPACT_ATOMS: atom_id res chain seq x y z
N MET A 1 -7.58 77.70 54.43
CA MET A 1 -7.20 77.60 55.86
C MET A 1 -6.98 76.12 56.17
N VAL A 2 -5.73 75.70 56.18
CA VAL A 2 -5.03 74.95 57.27
C VAL A 2 -5.84 73.72 57.74
N ASP A 3 -5.35 72.53 57.81
CA ASP A 3 -4.15 72.06 58.48
C ASP A 3 -3.69 70.65 57.95
N ARG A 4 -2.41 70.45 58.03
CA ARG A 4 -1.67 69.22 57.87
C ARG A 4 -1.81 68.29 59.09
N ARG A 5 -1.85 66.99 58.90
CA ARG A 5 -1.08 66.08 59.79
C ARG A 5 -0.77 64.78 59.01
N GLN A 6 0.51 64.52 58.89
CA GLN A 6 1.09 63.26 58.46
C GLN A 6 0.95 62.24 59.58
N VAL A 7 0.65 60.98 59.20
CA VAL A 7 0.96 59.81 60.03
C VAL A 7 1.66 58.78 59.08
N LEU A 8 2.94 58.57 59.36
CA LEU A 8 3.70 57.46 58.84
C LEU A 8 3.26 56.17 59.52
N VAL A 9 2.88 55.15 58.80
CA VAL A 9 2.85 53.79 59.30
C VAL A 9 3.60 52.91 58.25
N GLY A 10 4.62 52.22 58.76
CA GLY A 10 5.52 51.41 57.98
C GLY A 10 4.82 50.16 57.40
N ALA A 11 5.10 49.85 56.15
CA ALA A 11 4.70 48.62 55.57
C ALA A 11 5.91 47.67 55.46
N ALA A 12 5.83 46.56 56.14
CA ALA A 12 6.74 45.45 55.99
C ALA A 12 6.49 44.78 54.64
N GLY A 13 7.47 44.85 53.77
CA GLY A 13 7.43 44.19 52.49
C GLY A 13 7.66 42.69 52.61
N THR A 14 6.67 41.90 52.32
CA THR A 14 6.85 40.46 52.05
C THR A 14 7.22 40.28 50.57
N ALA A 15 8.47 39.97 50.30
CA ALA A 15 8.94 39.57 48.98
C ALA A 15 8.37 38.19 48.63
N SER A 16 7.39 38.16 47.73
CA SER A 16 6.88 36.92 47.15
C SER A 16 7.85 36.51 46.05
N MET A 17 8.65 35.48 46.28
CA MET A 17 9.43 34.83 45.25
C MET A 17 8.50 34.03 44.33
N LEU A 18 8.23 34.55 43.16
CA LEU A 18 7.62 33.76 42.05
C LEU A 18 8.68 32.76 41.55
N ALA A 19 8.52 31.51 41.93
CA ALA A 19 9.26 30.40 41.28
C ALA A 19 8.77 30.28 39.85
N THR A 20 9.62 30.68 38.92
CA THR A 20 9.40 30.39 37.48
C THR A 20 9.70 28.91 37.25
N GLU A 21 8.67 28.08 37.22
CA GLU A 21 8.81 26.71 36.72
C GLU A 21 9.21 26.77 35.24
N ALA A 22 10.45 26.39 34.96
CA ALA A 22 10.92 26.17 33.62
C ALA A 22 10.21 24.93 33.04
N ILE A 23 9.22 25.14 32.18
CA ILE A 23 8.61 24.07 31.40
C ILE A 23 9.72 23.54 30.50
N ALA A 24 10.26 22.37 30.82
CA ALA A 24 11.17 21.66 30.00
C ALA A 24 10.44 21.31 28.68
N GLN A 25 10.76 22.02 27.63
CA GLN A 25 10.34 21.64 26.27
C GLN A 25 10.98 20.29 25.95
N THR A 26 10.22 19.22 26.09
CA THR A 26 10.61 17.92 25.53
C THR A 26 10.69 18.09 24.02
N SER A 27 11.92 18.06 23.48
CA SER A 27 12.13 17.98 22.03
C SER A 27 11.28 16.82 21.49
N PRO A 28 10.53 17.01 20.40
CA PRO A 28 9.81 15.92 19.79
C PRO A 28 10.81 14.82 19.40
N ALA A 29 10.46 13.58 19.75
CA ALA A 29 11.25 12.43 19.35
C ALA A 29 11.48 12.49 17.81
N PRO A 30 12.68 12.13 17.31
CA PRO A 30 12.94 12.13 15.89
C PRO A 30 11.85 11.33 15.20
N ALA A 31 11.26 11.90 14.15
CA ALA A 31 10.25 11.22 13.35
C ALA A 31 10.82 9.89 12.88
N ALA A 32 10.12 8.79 13.20
CA ALA A 32 10.55 7.46 12.76
C ALA A 32 10.73 7.48 11.23
N THR A 33 11.88 7.02 10.76
CA THR A 33 12.14 6.89 9.33
C THR A 33 11.00 6.08 8.72
N PRO A 34 10.34 6.57 7.65
CA PRO A 34 9.28 5.81 7.01
C PRO A 34 9.82 4.42 6.62
N PRO A 35 9.04 3.36 6.80
CA PRO A 35 9.48 2.03 6.39
C PRO A 35 9.79 2.03 4.90
N GLU A 36 10.83 1.30 4.49
CA GLU A 36 11.17 1.15 3.08
C GLU A 36 9.97 0.63 2.29
N SER A 37 9.74 1.19 1.10
CA SER A 37 8.64 0.83 0.20
C SER A 37 9.15 -0.03 -0.96
N PRO A 38 9.57 -1.28 -0.72
CA PRO A 38 10.11 -2.15 -1.75
C PRO A 38 9.04 -2.71 -2.69
N TYR A 39 7.77 -2.55 -2.36
CA TYR A 39 6.65 -2.97 -3.18
C TYR A 39 6.08 -1.80 -3.97
N ALA A 40 5.56 -2.08 -5.17
CA ALA A 40 4.63 -1.18 -5.83
C ALA A 40 3.50 -1.97 -6.49
N VAL A 41 2.32 -1.37 -6.50
CA VAL A 41 1.18 -1.82 -7.29
C VAL A 41 0.84 -0.69 -8.24
N THR A 42 0.88 -1.00 -9.54
CA THR A 42 0.64 -0.01 -10.59
C THR A 42 -0.62 -0.37 -11.35
N TYR A 43 -1.47 0.61 -11.59
CA TYR A 43 -2.65 0.45 -12.45
C TYR A 43 -2.42 1.18 -13.76
N ILE A 44 -2.81 0.52 -14.85
CA ILE A 44 -2.61 0.98 -16.22
C ILE A 44 -3.92 0.83 -16.98
N GLU A 45 -4.42 1.93 -17.52
CA GLU A 45 -5.60 1.95 -18.35
C GLU A 45 -5.22 2.52 -19.72
N VAL A 46 -5.49 1.77 -20.77
CA VAL A 46 -5.11 2.15 -22.14
C VAL A 46 -6.34 2.25 -23.04
N GLU A 47 -6.22 2.94 -24.15
CA GLU A 47 -7.24 2.93 -25.18
C GLU A 47 -7.61 1.49 -25.56
N PRO A 48 -8.90 1.11 -25.65
CA PRO A 48 -9.30 -0.24 -25.98
C PRO A 48 -8.67 -0.77 -27.29
N ALA A 49 -8.52 0.09 -28.30
CA ALA A 49 -7.86 -0.24 -29.54
C ALA A 49 -6.34 -0.52 -29.40
N GLN A 50 -5.74 -0.10 -28.29
CA GLN A 50 -4.32 -0.28 -27.98
C GLN A 50 -4.05 -1.44 -27.02
N ALA A 51 -5.07 -2.18 -26.59
CA ALA A 51 -4.94 -3.25 -25.61
C ALA A 51 -3.87 -4.27 -26.00
N ASP A 52 -3.90 -4.77 -27.25
CA ASP A 52 -2.93 -5.75 -27.75
C ASP A 52 -1.51 -5.19 -27.86
N THR A 53 -1.38 -3.93 -28.27
CA THR A 53 -0.07 -3.26 -28.32
C THR A 53 0.51 -3.11 -26.93
N SER A 54 -0.32 -2.70 -25.96
CA SER A 54 0.07 -2.54 -24.57
C SER A 54 0.42 -3.88 -23.93
N ARG A 55 -0.34 -4.94 -24.20
CA ARG A 55 -0.06 -6.30 -23.74
C ARG A 55 1.34 -6.75 -24.16
N ARG A 56 1.67 -6.59 -25.45
CA ARG A 56 3.01 -6.94 -25.97
C ARG A 56 4.13 -6.09 -25.36
N LEU A 57 3.87 -4.79 -25.14
CA LEU A 57 4.85 -3.90 -24.51
C LEU A 57 5.11 -4.31 -23.06
N LEU A 58 4.06 -4.57 -22.29
CA LEU A 58 4.13 -5.01 -20.89
C LEU A 58 4.84 -6.36 -20.76
N ALA A 59 4.50 -7.34 -21.61
CA ALA A 59 5.16 -8.65 -21.62
C ALA A 59 6.66 -8.54 -21.93
N ARG A 60 7.05 -7.70 -22.90
CA ARG A 60 8.46 -7.45 -23.22
C ARG A 60 9.20 -6.79 -22.08
N TYR A 61 8.57 -5.85 -21.39
CA TYR A 61 9.19 -5.18 -20.24
C TYR A 61 9.37 -6.16 -19.09
N GLN A 62 8.36 -6.98 -18.78
CA GLN A 62 8.46 -8.04 -17.77
C GLN A 62 9.61 -9.00 -18.08
N GLU A 63 9.73 -9.46 -19.33
CA GLU A 63 10.84 -10.33 -19.77
C GLU A 63 12.21 -9.65 -19.63
N ALA A 64 12.30 -8.36 -20.01
CA ALA A 64 13.53 -7.59 -19.89
C ALA A 64 13.98 -7.32 -18.45
N LEU A 65 13.11 -7.54 -17.46
CA LEU A 65 13.42 -7.41 -16.03
C LEU A 65 13.85 -8.72 -15.37
N LYS A 66 13.75 -9.86 -16.07
CA LYS A 66 14.28 -11.12 -15.55
C LYS A 66 15.76 -10.96 -15.24
N ASP A 67 16.16 -11.41 -14.06
CA ASP A 67 17.54 -11.32 -13.56
C ASP A 67 18.13 -9.89 -13.46
N LYS A 68 17.27 -8.87 -13.37
CA LYS A 68 17.67 -7.46 -13.23
C LYS A 68 17.46 -6.90 -11.82
N GLY A 69 17.38 -7.77 -10.84
CA GLY A 69 17.32 -7.39 -9.43
C GLY A 69 15.91 -7.23 -8.85
N ALA A 70 14.86 -7.30 -9.67
CA ALA A 70 13.51 -7.42 -9.13
C ALA A 70 13.35 -8.78 -8.42
N LEU A 71 12.81 -8.75 -7.22
CA LEU A 71 12.45 -9.98 -6.49
C LEU A 71 11.12 -10.55 -7.01
N GLU A 72 10.27 -9.69 -7.53
CA GLU A 72 9.04 -10.01 -8.24
C GLU A 72 8.74 -8.89 -9.23
N PHE A 73 8.30 -9.23 -10.43
CA PHE A 73 7.70 -8.32 -11.38
C PHE A 73 6.66 -9.11 -12.18
N ALA A 74 5.39 -8.92 -11.85
CA ALA A 74 4.30 -9.65 -12.45
C ALA A 74 3.29 -8.68 -13.07
N VAL A 75 2.92 -8.93 -14.31
CA VAL A 75 1.92 -8.15 -15.04
C VAL A 75 0.63 -8.94 -15.14
N PHE A 76 -0.48 -8.27 -14.92
CA PHE A 76 -1.81 -8.84 -14.91
C PHE A 76 -2.72 -8.08 -15.86
N GLU A 77 -3.66 -8.79 -16.48
CA GLU A 77 -4.75 -8.24 -17.27
C GLU A 77 -6.07 -8.41 -16.49
N GLN A 78 -6.86 -7.35 -16.39
CA GLN A 78 -8.12 -7.39 -15.66
C GLN A 78 -9.16 -8.22 -16.43
N MET A 79 -9.74 -9.19 -15.76
CA MET A 79 -10.79 -10.04 -16.33
C MET A 79 -12.02 -9.18 -16.67
N GLY A 80 -12.51 -9.33 -17.89
CA GLY A 80 -13.65 -8.53 -18.40
C GLY A 80 -13.30 -7.11 -18.83
N ARG A 81 -12.05 -6.65 -18.67
CA ARG A 81 -11.56 -5.35 -19.13
C ARG A 81 -10.16 -5.48 -19.74
N PRO A 82 -10.03 -5.95 -20.99
CA PRO A 82 -8.74 -6.30 -21.59
C PRO A 82 -7.81 -5.09 -21.86
N ASN A 83 -8.30 -3.88 -21.66
CA ASN A 83 -7.53 -2.63 -21.71
C ASN A 83 -7.11 -2.10 -20.34
N HIS A 84 -7.32 -2.87 -19.28
CA HIS A 84 -6.89 -2.56 -17.91
C HIS A 84 -5.85 -3.58 -17.45
N PHE A 85 -4.70 -3.09 -17.00
CA PHE A 85 -3.61 -3.92 -16.52
C PHE A 85 -3.22 -3.50 -15.10
N ALA A 86 -2.58 -4.41 -14.38
CA ALA A 86 -1.89 -4.12 -13.14
C ALA A 86 -0.47 -4.69 -13.18
N ILE A 87 0.46 -4.03 -12.50
CA ILE A 87 1.79 -4.56 -12.21
C ILE A 87 1.90 -4.68 -10.71
N VAL A 88 2.36 -5.84 -10.24
CA VAL A 88 2.78 -6.04 -8.85
C VAL A 88 4.28 -6.29 -8.89
N GLU A 89 5.02 -5.46 -8.19
CA GLU A 89 6.48 -5.57 -8.15
C GLU A 89 7.01 -5.51 -6.72
N ARG A 90 8.11 -6.22 -6.49
CA ARG A 90 8.88 -6.23 -5.26
C ARG A 90 10.36 -6.15 -5.58
N TRP A 91 11.06 -5.30 -4.86
CA TRP A 91 12.49 -5.02 -5.03
C TRP A 91 13.23 -5.25 -3.71
N PRO A 92 14.57 -5.41 -3.73
CA PRO A 92 15.37 -5.48 -2.50
C PRO A 92 15.23 -4.23 -1.61
N SER A 93 15.00 -3.07 -2.23
CA SER A 93 14.81 -1.79 -1.54
C SER A 93 13.98 -0.81 -2.39
N ALA A 94 13.48 0.26 -1.79
CA ALA A 94 12.85 1.37 -2.51
C ALA A 94 13.81 1.98 -3.55
N LYS A 95 15.08 2.13 -3.17
CA LYS A 95 16.11 2.65 -4.08
C LYS A 95 16.29 1.77 -5.32
N ALA A 96 16.33 0.45 -5.18
CA ALA A 96 16.46 -0.46 -6.32
C ALA A 96 15.30 -0.31 -7.31
N ARG A 97 14.07 -0.12 -6.81
CA ARG A 97 12.88 0.19 -7.61
C ARG A 97 13.04 1.52 -8.36
N GLU A 98 13.43 2.57 -7.66
CA GLU A 98 13.65 3.91 -8.22
C GLU A 98 14.76 3.91 -9.28
N ASP A 99 15.87 3.23 -9.02
CA ASP A 99 16.98 3.07 -9.97
C ASP A 99 16.52 2.34 -11.26
N ASN A 100 15.67 1.31 -11.13
CA ASN A 100 15.07 0.67 -12.29
C ASN A 100 14.17 1.62 -13.08
N ALA A 101 13.31 2.37 -12.42
CA ALA A 101 12.42 3.35 -13.07
C ALA A 101 13.23 4.45 -13.79
N ALA A 102 14.35 4.90 -13.20
CA ALA A 102 15.27 5.90 -13.76
C ALA A 102 16.21 5.33 -14.85
N SER A 103 16.32 4.01 -14.98
CA SER A 103 17.18 3.38 -15.98
C SER A 103 16.70 3.69 -17.41
N ALA A 104 17.63 3.60 -18.38
CA ALA A 104 17.29 3.78 -19.80
C ALA A 104 16.14 2.83 -20.24
N ARG A 105 16.10 1.60 -19.72
CA ARG A 105 15.04 0.63 -19.98
C ARG A 105 13.71 1.07 -19.37
N GLY A 106 13.69 1.52 -18.12
CA GLY A 106 12.48 2.03 -17.45
C GLY A 106 11.92 3.25 -18.15
N GLN A 107 12.78 4.18 -18.53
CA GLN A 107 12.40 5.39 -19.29
C GLN A 107 11.85 5.03 -20.68
N ALA A 108 12.50 4.13 -21.41
CA ALA A 108 12.03 3.68 -22.73
C ALA A 108 10.65 3.00 -22.64
N PHE A 109 10.44 2.16 -21.63
CA PHE A 109 9.14 1.55 -21.37
C PHE A 109 8.05 2.63 -21.11
N ARG A 110 8.32 3.57 -20.21
CA ARG A 110 7.38 4.66 -19.89
C ARG A 110 7.07 5.53 -21.11
N SER A 111 8.09 5.89 -21.90
CA SER A 111 7.92 6.68 -23.11
C SER A 111 7.07 5.96 -24.16
N ALA A 112 7.24 4.63 -24.30
CA ALA A 112 6.45 3.83 -25.23
C ALA A 112 4.99 3.62 -24.74
N LEU A 113 4.77 3.54 -23.44
CA LEU A 113 3.45 3.31 -22.85
C LEU A 113 2.60 4.60 -22.82
N THR A 114 3.22 5.75 -22.53
CA THR A 114 2.53 7.03 -22.33
C THR A 114 1.50 7.37 -23.42
N PRO A 115 1.79 7.27 -24.73
CA PRO A 115 0.83 7.62 -25.78
C PRO A 115 -0.35 6.63 -25.90
N LEU A 116 -0.32 5.50 -25.19
CA LEU A 116 -1.37 4.48 -25.22
C LEU A 116 -2.37 4.66 -24.05
N LEU A 117 -2.02 5.48 -23.06
CA LEU A 117 -2.78 5.64 -21.83
C LEU A 117 -4.02 6.53 -22.01
N ILE A 118 -5.13 6.15 -21.37
CA ILE A 118 -6.33 7.00 -21.18
C ILE A 118 -6.43 7.59 -19.78
N ALA A 119 -5.66 7.06 -18.83
CA ALA A 119 -5.51 7.57 -17.48
C ALA A 119 -4.04 7.72 -17.13
N PRO A 120 -3.67 8.55 -16.15
CA PRO A 120 -2.29 8.63 -15.69
C PRO A 120 -1.76 7.26 -15.25
N TYR A 121 -0.48 7.00 -15.49
CA TYR A 121 0.21 5.83 -14.95
C TYR A 121 0.22 5.90 -13.42
N ASP A 122 -0.58 5.05 -12.77
CA ASP A 122 -0.84 5.11 -11.35
C ASP A 122 0.03 4.11 -10.59
N GLU A 123 1.29 4.47 -10.37
CA GLU A 123 2.23 3.71 -9.56
C GLU A 123 2.09 4.08 -8.09
N ARG A 124 1.76 3.09 -7.27
CA ARG A 124 1.58 3.25 -5.83
C ARG A 124 2.64 2.45 -5.07
N PRO A 125 3.67 3.12 -4.52
CA PRO A 125 4.62 2.48 -3.62
C PRO A 125 3.95 2.01 -2.33
N HIS A 126 4.35 0.82 -1.86
CA HIS A 126 3.79 0.21 -0.66
C HIS A 126 4.89 -0.40 0.22
N PHE A 127 4.60 -0.55 1.49
CA PHE A 127 5.33 -1.42 2.40
C PHE A 127 4.43 -2.55 2.91
N ALA A 128 5.05 -3.65 3.33
CA ALA A 128 4.31 -4.82 3.79
C ALA A 128 3.64 -4.55 5.14
N LEU A 129 2.34 -4.85 5.25
CA LEU A 129 1.62 -4.99 6.51
C LEU A 129 1.65 -6.44 6.99
N SER A 130 1.35 -7.36 6.07
CA SER A 130 1.39 -8.80 6.26
C SER A 130 1.64 -9.45 4.91
N VAL A 131 2.65 -10.29 4.78
CA VAL A 131 2.97 -10.98 3.52
C VAL A 131 3.14 -12.47 3.77
N GLY A 132 2.61 -13.28 2.85
CA GLY A 132 2.72 -14.73 2.90
C GLY A 132 4.15 -15.22 2.67
N ALA A 133 4.44 -16.46 3.08
CA ALA A 133 5.77 -17.05 2.97
C ALA A 133 6.31 -17.06 1.53
N LEU A 134 5.44 -17.30 0.54
CA LEU A 134 5.83 -17.27 -0.89
C LEU A 134 6.20 -15.89 -1.38
N SER A 135 5.65 -14.84 -0.77
CA SER A 135 5.97 -13.45 -1.12
C SER A 135 7.16 -12.91 -0.33
N ALA A 136 7.40 -13.40 0.88
CA ALA A 136 8.47 -12.92 1.77
C ALA A 136 9.86 -13.50 1.41
N GLY A 137 9.90 -14.73 0.87
CA GLY A 137 11.14 -15.43 0.56
C GLY A 137 11.86 -14.93 -0.70
N PRO A 138 13.15 -15.29 -0.87
CA PRO A 138 13.81 -15.15 -2.17
C PRO A 138 13.07 -16.03 -3.18
N GLN A 139 12.69 -15.45 -4.32
CA GLN A 139 12.04 -16.21 -5.38
C GLN A 139 13.07 -17.12 -6.03
N SER A 140 13.03 -18.41 -5.73
CA SER A 140 13.78 -19.41 -6.47
C SER A 140 13.26 -19.42 -7.92
N SER A 141 14.16 -19.41 -8.88
CA SER A 141 13.82 -19.47 -10.30
C SER A 141 12.84 -20.62 -10.56
N GLY A 142 11.61 -20.32 -10.93
CA GLY A 142 10.61 -21.28 -11.37
C GLY A 142 9.34 -21.43 -10.52
N THR A 143 9.33 -21.06 -9.24
CA THR A 143 8.13 -21.20 -8.40
C THR A 143 7.78 -19.85 -7.77
N THR A 144 6.99 -19.06 -8.45
CA THR A 144 6.43 -17.81 -7.91
C THR A 144 4.94 -18.02 -7.61
N PRO A 145 4.31 -17.20 -6.76
CA PRO A 145 2.85 -17.20 -6.62
C PRO A 145 2.15 -17.15 -7.98
N ALA A 146 2.74 -16.43 -8.92
CA ALA A 146 2.22 -16.27 -10.27
C ALA A 146 2.16 -17.58 -11.08
N THR A 147 3.08 -18.54 -10.86
CA THR A 147 3.10 -19.81 -11.59
C THR A 147 2.15 -20.86 -11.00
N LEU A 148 1.73 -20.69 -9.76
CA LEU A 148 0.88 -21.66 -9.02
C LEU A 148 -0.61 -21.30 -9.05
N ALA A 149 -0.95 -20.05 -9.37
CA ALA A 149 -2.30 -19.54 -9.29
C ALA A 149 -3.00 -19.49 -10.65
N GLY A 150 -4.32 -19.74 -10.63
CA GLY A 150 -5.21 -19.56 -11.78
C GLY A 150 -5.98 -18.23 -11.76
N VAL A 151 -6.18 -17.65 -10.57
CA VAL A 151 -6.92 -16.40 -10.38
C VAL A 151 -6.18 -15.48 -9.42
N PHE A 152 -6.07 -14.22 -9.79
CA PHE A 152 -5.51 -13.15 -8.96
C PHE A 152 -6.58 -12.14 -8.60
N VAL A 153 -6.46 -11.57 -7.41
CA VAL A 153 -7.34 -10.49 -6.94
C VAL A 153 -6.46 -9.37 -6.41
N ILE A 154 -6.73 -8.17 -6.87
CA ILE A 154 -6.13 -6.95 -6.30
C ILE A 154 -7.29 -6.11 -5.78
N THR A 155 -7.29 -5.88 -4.47
CA THR A 155 -8.34 -5.14 -3.79
C THR A 155 -7.78 -3.87 -3.19
N HIS A 156 -8.40 -2.74 -3.48
CA HIS A 156 -8.08 -1.48 -2.81
C HIS A 156 -9.04 -1.26 -1.64
N VAL A 157 -8.48 -0.98 -0.48
CA VAL A 157 -9.21 -0.69 0.76
C VAL A 157 -8.84 0.72 1.21
N ASP A 158 -9.82 1.62 1.16
CA ASP A 158 -9.69 2.99 1.63
C ASP A 158 -10.40 3.13 2.98
N ILE A 159 -9.68 3.56 4.00
CA ILE A 159 -10.19 3.71 5.37
C ILE A 159 -10.21 5.19 5.71
N VAL A 160 -11.30 5.67 6.30
CA VAL A 160 -11.35 7.07 6.77
C VAL A 160 -10.24 7.32 7.81
N PRO A 161 -9.50 8.44 7.73
CA PRO A 161 -8.32 8.66 8.56
C PRO A 161 -8.51 8.44 10.07
N PRO A 162 -9.64 8.83 10.71
CA PRO A 162 -9.85 8.58 12.14
C PRO A 162 -9.99 7.11 12.52
N LYS A 163 -10.23 6.22 11.54
CA LYS A 163 -10.41 4.77 11.72
C LYS A 163 -9.26 3.94 11.16
N ARG A 164 -8.16 4.59 10.78
CA ARG A 164 -7.00 3.93 10.17
C ARG A 164 -6.54 2.71 10.96
N ASP A 165 -6.32 2.85 12.26
CA ASP A 165 -5.73 1.79 13.08
C ASP A 165 -6.69 0.60 13.25
N ASP A 166 -7.99 0.88 13.42
CA ASP A 166 -9.04 -0.16 13.44
C ASP A 166 -9.09 -0.93 12.11
N GLY A 167 -9.04 -0.20 10.98
CA GLY A 167 -9.05 -0.80 9.65
C GLY A 167 -7.79 -1.60 9.33
N VAL A 168 -6.62 -1.10 9.71
CA VAL A 168 -5.34 -1.83 9.59
C VAL A 168 -5.38 -3.14 10.39
N ALA A 169 -5.91 -3.11 11.61
CA ALA A 169 -6.07 -4.31 12.44
C ALA A 169 -7.04 -5.32 11.79
N ALA A 170 -8.15 -4.84 11.24
CA ALA A 170 -9.11 -5.68 10.53
C ALA A 170 -8.50 -6.36 9.29
N VAL A 171 -7.74 -5.61 8.48
CA VAL A 171 -7.03 -6.14 7.31
C VAL A 171 -5.98 -7.18 7.71
N ARG A 172 -5.20 -6.92 8.77
CA ARG A 172 -4.22 -7.87 9.29
C ARG A 172 -4.90 -9.19 9.71
N THR A 173 -5.99 -9.09 10.45
CA THR A 173 -6.77 -10.25 10.89
C THR A 173 -7.31 -11.05 9.70
N LEU A 174 -7.79 -10.37 8.64
CA LEU A 174 -8.22 -11.06 7.42
C LEU A 174 -7.05 -11.81 6.77
N ALA A 175 -5.89 -11.15 6.60
CA ALA A 175 -4.71 -11.75 5.98
C ALA A 175 -4.25 -13.01 6.74
N GLU A 176 -4.16 -12.94 8.07
CA GLU A 176 -3.80 -14.08 8.93
C GLU A 176 -4.79 -15.25 8.81
N ARG A 177 -6.08 -14.95 8.73
CA ARG A 177 -7.13 -15.98 8.60
C ARG A 177 -7.24 -16.57 7.20
N SER A 178 -6.75 -15.87 6.19
CA SER A 178 -6.79 -16.28 4.78
C SER A 178 -5.56 -17.08 4.38
N ALA A 179 -4.42 -16.79 4.98
CA ALA A 179 -3.18 -17.51 4.72
C ALA A 179 -3.33 -19.01 5.02
N GLY A 180 -2.85 -19.86 4.10
CA GLY A 180 -2.89 -21.32 4.23
C GLY A 180 -4.28 -21.95 4.11
N LYS A 181 -5.32 -21.21 3.70
CA LYS A 181 -6.62 -21.80 3.36
C LYS A 181 -6.52 -22.61 2.07
N ALA A 182 -7.43 -23.57 1.92
CA ALA A 182 -7.46 -24.41 0.73
C ALA A 182 -7.51 -23.56 -0.54
N GLY A 183 -6.60 -23.80 -1.47
CA GLY A 183 -6.44 -23.07 -2.70
C GLY A 183 -5.82 -21.67 -2.58
N ASN A 184 -5.48 -21.21 -1.35
CA ASN A 184 -4.74 -19.96 -1.20
C ASN A 184 -3.27 -20.16 -1.58
N VAL A 185 -2.80 -19.40 -2.55
CA VAL A 185 -1.40 -19.36 -3.00
C VAL A 185 -0.70 -18.13 -2.41
N ARG A 186 -1.41 -17.00 -2.31
CA ARG A 186 -0.89 -15.74 -1.81
C ARG A 186 -2.01 -14.96 -1.13
N PHE A 187 -1.70 -14.34 -0.02
CA PHE A 187 -2.52 -13.30 0.59
C PHE A 187 -1.61 -12.27 1.23
N ASP A 188 -1.36 -11.19 0.52
CA ASP A 188 -0.53 -10.09 0.99
C ASP A 188 -1.39 -8.87 1.27
N ALA A 189 -1.14 -8.23 2.40
CA ALA A 189 -1.70 -6.93 2.75
C ALA A 189 -0.57 -5.90 2.73
N LEU A 190 -0.74 -4.85 1.95
CA LEU A 190 0.23 -3.80 1.73
C LEU A 190 -0.39 -2.46 2.14
N VAL A 191 0.43 -1.54 2.68
CA VAL A 191 0.04 -0.17 3.02
C VAL A 191 0.67 0.79 2.03
N GLN A 192 -0.12 1.67 1.44
CA GLN A 192 0.38 2.68 0.52
C GLN A 192 1.26 3.70 1.26
N ALA A 193 2.49 3.90 0.77
CA ALA A 193 3.50 4.72 1.45
C ALA A 193 3.09 6.20 1.57
N SER A 194 2.38 6.73 0.58
CA SER A 194 1.92 8.14 0.55
C SER A 194 0.59 8.36 1.31
N ARG A 195 -0.15 7.29 1.63
CA ARG A 195 -1.46 7.34 2.27
C ARG A 195 -1.64 6.14 3.20
N LEU A 196 -1.29 6.30 4.47
CA LEU A 196 -1.24 5.20 5.44
C LEU A 196 -2.61 4.59 5.79
N ASN A 197 -3.69 5.22 5.37
CA ASN A 197 -5.07 4.72 5.47
C ASN A 197 -5.57 4.02 4.18
N HIS A 198 -4.73 3.90 3.16
CA HIS A 198 -5.01 3.16 1.94
C HIS A 198 -4.20 1.86 1.95
N LEU A 199 -4.89 0.75 1.80
CA LEU A 199 -4.28 -0.57 1.76
C LEU A 199 -4.59 -1.25 0.44
N THR A 200 -3.70 -2.15 0.03
CA THR A 200 -3.92 -3.01 -1.13
C THR A 200 -3.75 -4.45 -0.70
N LEU A 201 -4.75 -5.28 -0.98
CA LEU A 201 -4.65 -6.72 -0.85
C LEU A 201 -4.26 -7.31 -2.19
N VAL A 202 -3.27 -8.19 -2.19
CA VAL A 202 -2.85 -8.95 -3.37
C VAL A 202 -3.03 -10.42 -3.06
N GLU A 203 -3.99 -11.02 -3.72
CA GLU A 203 -4.37 -12.41 -3.51
C GLU A 203 -4.09 -13.24 -4.75
N ALA A 204 -3.76 -14.51 -4.55
CA ALA A 204 -3.63 -15.50 -5.60
C ALA A 204 -4.27 -16.81 -5.14
N TRP A 205 -5.09 -17.39 -5.99
CA TRP A 205 -5.86 -18.60 -5.72
C TRP A 205 -5.62 -19.63 -6.83
N THR A 206 -5.61 -20.92 -6.48
CA THR A 206 -5.41 -22.01 -7.47
C THR A 206 -6.43 -21.94 -8.61
N ASP A 207 -7.66 -21.54 -8.29
CA ASP A 207 -8.78 -21.49 -9.24
C ASP A 207 -9.91 -20.58 -8.74
N ALA A 208 -10.92 -20.36 -9.58
CA ALA A 208 -12.09 -19.56 -9.26
C ALA A 208 -12.93 -20.15 -8.12
N PRO A 209 -13.20 -21.47 -8.04
CA PRO A 209 -13.92 -22.06 -6.91
C PRO A 209 -13.25 -21.79 -5.55
N ALA A 210 -11.93 -21.89 -5.45
CA ALA A 210 -11.19 -21.59 -4.22
C ALA A 210 -11.34 -20.11 -3.81
N ARG A 211 -11.24 -19.20 -4.77
CA ARG A 211 -11.48 -17.76 -4.54
C ARG A 211 -12.93 -17.49 -4.11
N GLU A 212 -13.91 -18.12 -4.74
CA GLU A 212 -15.32 -17.95 -4.38
C GLU A 212 -15.60 -18.46 -2.97
N ALA A 213 -15.06 -19.64 -2.62
CA ALA A 213 -15.16 -20.19 -1.28
C ALA A 213 -14.59 -19.24 -0.23
N HIS A 214 -13.42 -18.61 -0.50
CA HIS A 214 -12.85 -17.58 0.36
C HIS A 214 -13.77 -16.36 0.48
N SER A 215 -14.28 -15.85 -0.64
CA SER A 215 -15.18 -14.69 -0.65
C SER A 215 -16.47 -14.92 0.15
N ALA A 216 -16.97 -16.16 0.14
CA ALA A 216 -18.18 -16.59 0.89
C ALA A 216 -17.89 -16.96 2.34
N ALA A 217 -16.63 -17.10 2.74
CA ALA A 217 -16.24 -17.54 4.08
C ALA A 217 -16.59 -16.51 5.17
N ASN A 218 -16.86 -16.99 6.39
CA ASN A 218 -17.19 -16.13 7.52
C ASN A 218 -16.14 -15.06 7.82
N PRO A 219 -14.81 -15.35 7.80
CA PRO A 219 -13.80 -14.32 8.03
C PRO A 219 -13.92 -13.15 7.04
N THR A 220 -14.12 -13.42 5.76
CA THR A 220 -14.25 -12.41 4.72
C THR A 220 -15.54 -11.60 4.86
N LYS A 221 -16.67 -12.26 5.17
CA LYS A 221 -17.94 -11.58 5.45
C LYS A 221 -17.84 -10.68 6.69
N SER A 222 -17.23 -11.18 7.76
CA SER A 222 -17.02 -10.39 8.99
C SER A 222 -16.13 -9.18 8.74
N PHE A 223 -15.07 -9.36 7.95
CA PHE A 223 -14.19 -8.25 7.54
C PHE A 223 -14.98 -7.18 6.76
N ARG A 224 -15.73 -7.56 5.72
CA ARG A 224 -16.53 -6.61 4.92
C ARG A 224 -17.56 -5.88 5.77
N SER A 225 -18.21 -6.57 6.73
CA SER A 225 -19.14 -5.93 7.67
C SER A 225 -18.45 -4.95 8.59
N ALA A 226 -17.27 -5.29 9.12
CA ALA A 226 -16.48 -4.40 9.97
C ALA A 226 -15.92 -3.19 9.19
N LEU A 227 -15.57 -3.40 7.91
CA LEU A 227 -15.03 -2.35 7.05
C LEU A 227 -16.09 -1.27 6.73
N GLY A 228 -17.37 -1.63 6.58
CA GLY A 228 -18.44 -0.73 6.14
C GLY A 228 -18.41 0.65 6.83
N PRO A 229 -18.46 0.74 8.18
CA PRO A 229 -18.44 2.01 8.90
C PRO A 229 -17.06 2.73 8.90
N MET A 230 -16.02 2.09 8.39
CA MET A 230 -14.65 2.63 8.33
C MET A 230 -14.23 2.99 6.90
N SER A 231 -15.05 2.64 5.90
CA SER A 231 -14.70 2.81 4.49
C SER A 231 -14.74 4.26 4.06
N GLY A 232 -13.67 4.74 3.44
CA GLY A 232 -13.59 6.06 2.81
C GLY A 232 -14.03 6.05 1.34
N ALA A 233 -14.05 4.87 0.72
CA ALA A 233 -14.50 4.64 -0.65
C ALA A 233 -15.13 3.25 -0.80
N LEU A 234 -15.66 2.95 -1.96
CA LEU A 234 -16.15 1.61 -2.28
C LEU A 234 -15.02 0.58 -2.18
N TYR A 235 -15.35 -0.61 -1.69
CA TYR A 235 -14.47 -1.77 -1.69
C TYR A 235 -14.23 -2.20 -3.14
N ASP A 236 -13.06 -1.85 -3.69
CA ASP A 236 -12.73 -2.06 -5.10
C ASP A 236 -11.91 -3.36 -5.25
N GLU A 237 -12.61 -4.45 -5.48
CA GLU A 237 -12.05 -5.79 -5.70
C GLU A 237 -12.05 -6.11 -7.20
N ARG A 238 -10.88 -6.33 -7.78
CA ARG A 238 -10.71 -6.59 -9.20
C ARG A 238 -10.05 -7.94 -9.42
N LEU A 239 -10.59 -8.70 -10.37
CA LEU A 239 -10.09 -10.01 -10.79
C LEU A 239 -9.12 -9.87 -11.96
N TYR A 240 -8.04 -10.62 -11.92
CA TYR A 240 -6.98 -10.58 -12.92
C TYR A 240 -6.54 -11.96 -13.35
N ALA A 241 -6.05 -12.04 -14.58
CA ALA A 241 -5.26 -13.15 -15.08
C ALA A 241 -3.78 -12.70 -15.23
N LEU A 242 -2.85 -13.62 -14.98
CA LEU A 242 -1.43 -13.36 -15.23
C LEU A 242 -1.20 -13.17 -16.73
N LEU A 243 -0.51 -12.12 -17.11
CA LEU A 243 -0.06 -11.91 -18.49
C LEU A 243 1.10 -12.88 -18.78
N LYS A 244 0.94 -13.67 -19.85
CA LYS A 244 1.92 -14.69 -20.29
C LYS A 244 2.77 -14.17 -21.44
#